data_232d6a9e8f29fc5bf4b2c8de510d5985
#
_entry.id   232d6a9e8f29fc5bf4b2c8de510d5985
#
_cell.length_a   1.000
_cell.length_b   1.000
_cell.length_c   1.000
_cell.angle_alpha   90.00
_cell.angle_beta   90.00
_cell.angle_gamma   90.00
#
_symmetry.space_group_name_H-M   'P 1'
#
loop_
_entity.id
_entity.type
_entity.pdbx_description
1 polymer ?
#
loop_
_entity_poly.entity_id
_entity_poly.type
_entity_poly.pdbx_seq_one_letter_code
_entity_poly.pdbx_strand_id
1 'polypeptide(L)'
;MTRYVLLPSPLVGAATWRPVAEVLRAGGASVAVASTDGCTTPEQVQAAYVAAVPPGDGAMVLVPHSNAGYLAANVAAAVGSAGVVYVDAALPASTGPTTLAPSELLDFLAGLADEDGVLPPWTQWWDDSDGLFPDDATRAEVEADQSRLPLAYFRSAVRPPTGWTARPSGYLAFGDTYAEELERAISLGWPTRVLEGGHLHQLHDPAAVAAGITELSSRIA
;
A
#
# COMPACT_ATOMS: atom_id res chain seq x y z
N MET A 1 10.45 -4.41 -20.76
CA MET A 1 10.88 -4.64 -19.38
C MET A 1 9.86 -3.98 -18.47
N THR A 2 9.19 -4.72 -17.60
CA THR A 2 8.17 -4.16 -16.70
C THR A 2 8.82 -3.29 -15.62
N ARG A 3 8.19 -2.17 -15.32
CA ARG A 3 8.63 -1.23 -14.30
C ARG A 3 7.63 -1.26 -13.16
N TYR A 4 8.09 -1.43 -11.94
CA TYR A 4 7.27 -1.40 -10.74
C TYR A 4 7.63 -0.20 -9.86
N VAL A 5 6.62 0.44 -9.29
CA VAL A 5 6.79 1.42 -8.22
C VAL A 5 5.99 0.92 -7.02
N LEU A 6 6.70 0.48 -6.00
CA LEU A 6 6.12 -0.06 -4.77
C LEU A 6 5.81 1.11 -3.84
N LEU A 7 4.55 1.21 -3.43
CA LEU A 7 4.04 2.27 -2.58
C LEU A 7 3.75 1.69 -1.18
N PRO A 8 4.68 1.86 -0.23
CA PRO A 8 4.48 1.39 1.14
C PRO A 8 3.34 2.15 1.82
N SER A 9 2.68 1.52 2.79
CA SER A 9 1.85 2.27 3.72
C SER A 9 2.70 3.32 4.44
N PRO A 10 2.24 4.56 4.57
CA PRO A 10 2.99 5.59 5.29
C PRO A 10 3.15 5.28 6.79
N LEU A 11 2.45 4.24 7.29
CA LEU A 11 2.52 3.77 8.67
C LEU A 11 3.75 2.89 8.95
N VAL A 12 4.19 2.12 7.94
CA VAL A 12 5.22 1.07 8.13
C VAL A 12 6.46 1.28 7.26
N GLY A 13 6.42 2.24 6.34
CA GLY A 13 7.59 2.66 5.57
C GLY A 13 8.08 1.71 4.48
N ALA A 14 9.17 2.12 3.82
CA ALA A 14 9.75 1.45 2.66
C ALA A 14 10.40 0.09 3.00
N ALA A 15 10.82 -0.11 4.27
CA ALA A 15 11.43 -1.35 4.73
C ALA A 15 10.57 -2.57 4.43
N THR A 16 9.25 -2.43 4.51
CA THR A 16 8.31 -3.53 4.25
C THR A 16 8.33 -4.04 2.81
N TRP A 17 8.80 -3.24 1.87
CA TRP A 17 8.88 -3.61 0.45
C TRP A 17 10.27 -4.03 -0.03
N ARG A 18 11.33 -3.81 0.76
CA ARG A 18 12.71 -4.12 0.34
C ARG A 18 12.89 -5.56 -0.12
N PRO A 19 12.42 -6.60 0.63
CA PRO A 19 12.62 -7.99 0.21
C PRO A 19 11.93 -8.32 -1.13
N VAL A 20 10.70 -7.85 -1.34
CA VAL A 20 9.97 -8.04 -2.60
C VAL A 20 10.66 -7.30 -3.75
N ALA A 21 11.16 -6.09 -3.50
CA ALA A 21 11.88 -5.32 -4.51
C ALA A 21 13.15 -6.03 -4.99
N GLU A 22 13.88 -6.69 -4.08
CA GLU A 22 15.05 -7.50 -4.42
C GLU A 22 14.70 -8.69 -5.31
N VAL A 23 13.63 -9.43 -4.98
CA VAL A 23 13.16 -10.55 -5.79
C VAL A 23 12.74 -10.09 -7.19
N LEU A 24 11.95 -9.01 -7.29
CA LEU A 24 11.51 -8.47 -8.59
C LEU A 24 12.71 -7.98 -9.43
N ARG A 25 13.72 -7.34 -8.82
CA ARG A 25 14.94 -6.92 -9.51
C ARG A 25 15.76 -8.11 -9.99
N ALA A 26 15.91 -9.15 -9.15
CA ALA A 26 16.58 -10.39 -9.54
C ALA A 26 15.88 -11.07 -10.73
N GLY A 27 14.55 -10.94 -10.83
CA GLY A 27 13.74 -11.36 -11.99
C GLY A 27 13.86 -10.45 -13.23
N GLY A 28 14.71 -9.42 -13.19
CA GLY A 28 14.97 -8.53 -14.31
C GLY A 28 14.03 -7.33 -14.43
N ALA A 29 13.15 -7.06 -13.44
CA ALA A 29 12.30 -5.88 -13.44
C ALA A 29 13.07 -4.62 -12.99
N SER A 30 12.64 -3.45 -13.47
CA SER A 30 13.04 -2.16 -12.89
C SER A 30 12.10 -1.84 -11.72
N VAL A 31 12.66 -1.62 -10.52
CA VAL A 31 11.85 -1.44 -9.31
C VAL A 31 12.30 -0.23 -8.51
N ALA A 32 11.38 0.68 -8.27
CA ALA A 32 11.53 1.75 -7.30
C ALA A 32 10.65 1.46 -6.07
N VAL A 33 11.12 1.85 -4.89
CA VAL A 33 10.34 1.84 -3.65
C VAL A 33 10.21 3.29 -3.20
N ALA A 34 8.99 3.74 -2.99
CA ALA A 34 8.76 5.09 -2.51
C ALA A 34 9.12 5.21 -1.01
N SER A 35 9.53 6.40 -0.59
CA SER A 35 9.66 6.75 0.83
C SER A 35 8.63 7.81 1.17
N THR A 36 7.98 7.65 2.30
CA THR A 36 7.03 8.63 2.88
C THR A 36 7.57 9.25 4.16
N ASP A 37 8.88 9.12 4.38
CA ASP A 37 9.53 9.70 5.55
C ASP A 37 9.26 11.21 5.65
N GLY A 38 8.93 11.67 6.85
CA GLY A 38 8.58 13.07 7.14
C GLY A 38 7.21 13.52 6.59
N CYS A 39 6.46 12.68 5.89
CA CYS A 39 5.12 13.03 5.42
C CYS A 39 4.10 12.92 6.56
N THR A 40 3.28 13.95 6.72
CA THR A 40 2.23 14.01 7.76
C THR A 40 0.83 14.27 7.20
N THR A 41 0.72 14.57 5.91
CA THR A 41 -0.56 14.80 5.23
C THR A 41 -0.71 13.91 3.99
N PRO A 42 -1.96 13.62 3.56
CA PRO A 42 -2.20 12.83 2.35
C PRO A 42 -1.57 13.43 1.09
N GLU A 43 -1.54 14.76 0.99
CA GLU A 43 -0.96 15.47 -0.15
C GLU A 43 0.57 15.27 -0.20
N GLN A 44 1.25 15.30 0.95
CA GLN A 44 2.68 15.04 1.04
C GLN A 44 2.99 13.59 0.68
N VAL A 45 2.22 12.64 1.20
CA VAL A 45 2.36 11.21 0.86
C VAL A 45 2.14 10.99 -0.64
N GLN A 46 1.07 11.55 -1.21
CA GLN A 46 0.83 11.46 -2.65
C GLN A 46 1.97 12.06 -3.47
N ALA A 47 2.48 13.23 -3.08
CA ALA A 47 3.61 13.88 -3.76
C ALA A 47 4.88 13.02 -3.67
N ALA A 48 5.15 12.40 -2.54
CA ALA A 48 6.27 11.47 -2.36
C ALA A 48 6.16 10.25 -3.27
N TYR A 49 4.96 9.66 -3.40
CA TYR A 49 4.71 8.56 -4.33
C TYR A 49 4.92 8.96 -5.80
N VAL A 50 4.46 10.14 -6.19
CA VAL A 50 4.70 10.66 -7.55
C VAL A 50 6.19 10.89 -7.80
N ALA A 51 6.91 11.45 -6.84
CA ALA A 51 8.35 11.72 -6.93
C ALA A 51 9.20 10.45 -6.99
N ALA A 52 8.70 9.33 -6.45
CA ALA A 52 9.40 8.05 -6.49
C ALA A 52 9.39 7.39 -7.88
N VAL A 53 8.59 7.89 -8.82
CA VAL A 53 8.52 7.35 -10.17
C VAL A 53 9.80 7.71 -10.94
N PRO A 54 10.64 6.72 -11.30
CA PRO A 54 11.85 6.99 -12.03
C PRO A 54 11.50 7.43 -13.48
N PRO A 55 12.30 8.31 -14.09
CA PRO A 55 12.16 8.62 -15.50
C PRO A 55 12.40 7.36 -16.35
N GLY A 56 11.78 7.30 -17.52
CA GLY A 56 12.00 6.21 -18.48
C GLY A 56 10.72 5.81 -19.20
N ASP A 57 10.91 5.12 -20.33
CA ASP A 57 9.85 4.61 -21.18
C ASP A 57 9.45 3.19 -20.77
N GLY A 58 8.23 2.79 -21.13
CA GLY A 58 7.68 1.46 -20.91
C GLY A 58 6.54 1.42 -19.90
N ALA A 59 5.81 0.31 -19.94
CA ALA A 59 4.67 0.09 -19.04
C ALA A 59 5.13 0.09 -17.58
N MET A 60 4.45 0.90 -16.77
CA MET A 60 4.72 1.04 -15.34
C MET A 60 3.49 0.61 -14.56
N VAL A 61 3.70 -0.23 -13.55
CA VAL A 61 2.67 -0.70 -12.63
C VAL A 61 2.96 -0.15 -11.24
N LEU A 62 1.96 0.48 -10.64
CA LEU A 62 2.00 0.88 -9.24
C LEU A 62 1.57 -0.29 -8.35
N VAL A 63 2.24 -0.45 -7.21
CA VAL A 63 1.97 -1.54 -6.27
C VAL A 63 1.78 -0.95 -4.86
N PRO A 64 0.59 -0.45 -4.54
CA PRO A 64 0.27 0.04 -3.20
C PRO A 64 0.03 -1.10 -2.22
N HIS A 65 0.44 -0.91 -0.96
CA HIS A 65 0.13 -1.77 0.17
C HIS A 65 -0.66 -1.00 1.23
N SER A 66 -1.66 -1.65 1.82
CA SER A 66 -2.37 -1.13 2.98
C SER A 66 -3.00 0.27 2.73
N ASN A 67 -2.79 1.24 3.60
CA ASN A 67 -3.34 2.59 3.51
C ASN A 67 -2.91 3.34 2.22
N ALA A 68 -1.77 2.99 1.60
CA ALA A 68 -1.36 3.58 0.32
C ALA A 68 -2.39 3.36 -0.80
N GLY A 69 -3.24 2.35 -0.68
CA GLY A 69 -4.29 2.05 -1.63
C GLY A 69 -5.28 3.20 -1.83
N TYR A 70 -5.61 3.96 -0.80
CA TYR A 70 -6.50 5.13 -0.91
C TYR A 70 -5.97 6.20 -1.88
N LEU A 71 -4.65 6.35 -1.98
CA LEU A 71 -3.99 7.37 -2.81
C LEU A 71 -3.60 6.86 -4.20
N ALA A 72 -3.56 5.54 -4.39
CA ALA A 72 -2.99 4.91 -5.58
C ALA A 72 -3.68 5.33 -6.88
N ALA A 73 -5.01 5.52 -6.87
CA ALA A 73 -5.75 5.97 -8.05
C ALA A 73 -5.33 7.38 -8.49
N ASN A 74 -5.10 8.28 -7.52
CA ASN A 74 -4.65 9.65 -7.78
C ASN A 74 -3.21 9.68 -8.31
N VAL A 75 -2.33 8.89 -7.68
CA VAL A 75 -0.94 8.72 -8.16
C VAL A 75 -0.94 8.16 -9.58
N ALA A 76 -1.73 7.11 -9.83
CA ALA A 76 -1.82 6.48 -11.14
C ALA A 76 -2.26 7.45 -12.26
N ALA A 77 -3.20 8.34 -11.95
CA ALA A 77 -3.63 9.39 -12.87
C ALA A 77 -2.53 10.43 -13.10
N ALA A 78 -1.83 10.84 -12.04
CA ALA A 78 -0.77 11.86 -12.13
C ALA A 78 0.45 11.40 -12.94
N VAL A 79 0.83 10.12 -12.82
CA VAL A 79 2.04 9.58 -13.47
C VAL A 79 1.74 8.81 -14.76
N GLY A 80 0.47 8.62 -15.14
CA GLY A 80 0.09 7.88 -16.33
C GLY A 80 0.48 6.40 -16.26
N SER A 81 0.27 5.73 -15.10
CA SER A 81 0.61 4.32 -14.96
C SER A 81 -0.22 3.43 -15.91
N ALA A 82 0.38 2.34 -16.39
CA ALA A 82 -0.30 1.34 -17.20
C ALA A 82 -1.35 0.56 -16.40
N GLY A 83 -1.09 0.34 -15.10
CA GLY A 83 -2.02 -0.35 -14.21
C GLY A 83 -1.63 -0.22 -12.75
N VAL A 84 -2.46 -0.80 -11.87
CA VAL A 84 -2.25 -0.85 -10.42
C VAL A 84 -2.48 -2.27 -9.92
N VAL A 85 -1.56 -2.82 -9.16
CA VAL A 85 -1.75 -4.07 -8.40
C VAL A 85 -1.83 -3.71 -6.92
N TYR A 86 -3.03 -3.68 -6.38
CA TYR A 86 -3.27 -3.47 -4.97
C TYR A 86 -2.86 -4.71 -4.17
N VAL A 87 -2.05 -4.55 -3.15
CA VAL A 87 -1.54 -5.66 -2.32
C VAL A 87 -2.00 -5.45 -0.90
N ASP A 88 -2.95 -6.26 -0.47
CA ASP A 88 -3.58 -6.18 0.86
C ASP A 88 -3.84 -4.72 1.27
N ALA A 89 -4.60 -4.00 0.43
CA ALA A 89 -4.66 -2.56 0.42
C ALA A 89 -6.10 -2.03 0.36
N ALA A 90 -6.32 -0.92 1.02
CA ALA A 90 -7.58 -0.18 0.97
C ALA A 90 -7.92 0.29 -0.46
N LEU A 91 -9.20 0.34 -0.78
CA LEU A 91 -9.70 0.89 -2.03
C LEU A 91 -10.54 2.15 -1.76
N PRO A 92 -10.29 3.27 -2.45
CA PRO A 92 -11.13 4.44 -2.31
C PRO A 92 -12.54 4.16 -2.89
N ALA A 93 -13.55 4.90 -2.46
CA ALA A 93 -14.91 4.79 -3.01
C ALA A 93 -14.90 4.91 -4.54
N SER A 94 -15.86 4.28 -5.23
CA SER A 94 -15.97 4.38 -6.69
C SER A 94 -16.25 5.80 -7.14
N THR A 95 -16.93 6.58 -6.30
CA THR A 95 -17.28 7.99 -6.53
C THR A 95 -17.29 8.75 -5.21
N GLY A 96 -17.05 10.06 -5.26
CA GLY A 96 -17.07 10.90 -4.08
C GLY A 96 -15.78 10.86 -3.26
N PRO A 97 -15.75 11.56 -2.12
CA PRO A 97 -14.61 11.53 -1.19
C PRO A 97 -14.60 10.24 -0.38
N THR A 98 -13.41 9.80 0.00
CA THR A 98 -13.17 8.67 0.90
C THR A 98 -12.26 9.12 2.02
N THR A 99 -12.63 8.89 3.28
CA THR A 99 -11.73 9.07 4.42
C THR A 99 -10.62 8.03 4.40
N LEU A 100 -9.45 8.38 4.94
CA LEU A 100 -8.28 7.49 4.93
C LEU A 100 -8.32 6.42 6.04
N ALA A 101 -9.42 6.33 6.74
CA ALA A 101 -9.78 5.25 7.65
C ALA A 101 -11.29 5.09 7.72
N PRO A 102 -11.80 3.87 7.92
CA PRO A 102 -13.20 3.63 8.29
C PRO A 102 -13.55 4.30 9.63
N SER A 103 -14.82 4.61 9.87
CA SER A 103 -15.29 5.27 11.09
C SER A 103 -14.89 4.53 12.38
N GLU A 104 -15.03 3.22 12.39
CA GLU A 104 -14.68 2.36 13.54
C GLU A 104 -13.18 2.43 13.86
N LEU A 105 -12.33 2.46 12.82
CA LEU A 105 -10.89 2.64 13.01
C LEU A 105 -10.57 4.07 13.51
N LEU A 106 -11.29 5.09 13.06
CA LEU A 106 -11.08 6.47 13.52
C LEU A 106 -11.36 6.62 15.03
N ASP A 107 -12.37 5.95 15.55
CA ASP A 107 -12.69 5.97 16.98
C ASP A 107 -11.58 5.30 17.81
N PHE A 108 -11.07 4.16 17.33
CA PHE A 108 -9.91 3.49 17.93
C PHE A 108 -8.66 4.38 17.92
N LEU A 109 -8.32 4.97 16.77
CA LEU A 109 -7.16 5.85 16.62
C LEU A 109 -7.26 7.10 17.47
N ALA A 110 -8.46 7.62 17.69
CA ALA A 110 -8.67 8.78 18.57
C ALA A 110 -8.31 8.46 20.04
N GLY A 111 -8.45 7.20 20.45
CA GLY A 111 -8.04 6.73 21.78
C GLY A 111 -6.53 6.54 21.93
N LEU A 112 -5.79 6.40 20.82
CA LEU A 112 -4.33 6.21 20.81
C LEU A 112 -3.55 7.52 20.69
N ALA A 113 -4.17 8.57 20.17
CA ALA A 113 -3.50 9.84 19.90
C ALA A 113 -3.05 10.51 21.19
N ASP A 114 -1.82 11.06 21.20
CA ASP A 114 -1.30 11.85 22.29
C ASP A 114 -1.96 13.25 22.35
N GLU A 115 -1.53 14.09 23.29
CA GLU A 115 -2.09 15.45 23.52
C GLU A 115 -1.91 16.36 22.29
N ASP A 116 -0.91 16.10 21.44
CA ASP A 116 -0.66 16.81 20.19
C ASP A 116 -1.43 16.21 19.01
N GLY A 117 -2.21 15.15 19.24
CA GLY A 117 -2.98 14.43 18.24
C GLY A 117 -2.13 13.53 17.34
N VAL A 118 -0.94 13.13 17.77
CA VAL A 118 -0.02 12.26 17.03
C VAL A 118 -0.16 10.83 17.53
N LEU A 119 -0.26 9.90 16.58
CA LEU A 119 -0.36 8.47 16.89
C LEU A 119 1.00 7.88 17.30
N PRO A 120 1.03 6.86 18.16
CA PRO A 120 2.23 6.06 18.35
C PRO A 120 2.62 5.34 17.06
N PRO A 121 3.85 4.79 16.96
CA PRO A 121 4.22 3.91 15.86
C PRO A 121 3.19 2.77 15.67
N TRP A 122 2.95 2.38 14.43
CA TRP A 122 1.91 1.39 14.09
C TRP A 122 2.05 0.07 14.85
N THR A 123 3.27 -0.39 15.11
CA THR A 123 3.55 -1.62 15.88
C THR A 123 3.14 -1.52 17.36
N GLN A 124 2.79 -0.35 17.84
CA GLN A 124 2.34 -0.12 19.22
C GLN A 124 0.81 0.08 19.33
N TRP A 125 0.07 -0.13 18.23
CA TRP A 125 -1.38 0.04 18.23
C TRP A 125 -2.13 -1.12 18.88
N TRP A 126 -1.50 -2.28 18.97
CA TRP A 126 -2.08 -3.50 19.56
C TRP A 126 -1.15 -4.09 20.61
N ASP A 127 -1.73 -4.72 21.62
CA ASP A 127 -0.99 -5.36 22.71
C ASP A 127 -0.20 -6.59 22.22
N ASP A 128 -0.67 -7.25 21.16
CA ASP A 128 -0.06 -8.41 20.56
C ASP A 128 0.31 -8.14 19.10
N SER A 129 1.60 -8.19 18.82
CA SER A 129 2.17 -8.11 17.47
C SER A 129 2.92 -9.40 17.08
N ASP A 130 2.70 -10.51 17.82
CA ASP A 130 3.31 -11.80 17.53
C ASP A 130 2.89 -12.30 16.13
N GLY A 131 3.87 -12.78 15.39
CA GLY A 131 3.66 -13.26 14.02
C GLY A 131 3.53 -12.20 12.92
N LEU A 132 3.56 -10.90 13.24
CA LEU A 132 3.60 -9.85 12.21
C LEU A 132 4.92 -9.82 11.46
N PHE A 133 6.01 -10.21 12.11
CA PHE A 133 7.36 -10.19 11.55
C PHE A 133 7.97 -11.59 11.55
N PRO A 134 8.78 -11.93 10.55
CA PRO A 134 9.45 -13.24 10.50
C PRO A 134 10.53 -13.40 11.58
N ASP A 135 11.15 -12.31 12.01
CA ASP A 135 12.20 -12.27 13.02
C ASP A 135 12.38 -10.86 13.62
N ASP A 136 13.15 -10.80 14.72
CA ASP A 136 13.42 -9.54 15.46
C ASP A 136 14.24 -8.52 14.63
N ALA A 137 15.10 -8.97 13.74
CA ALA A 137 15.90 -8.07 12.91
C ALA A 137 15.02 -7.34 11.89
N THR A 138 14.14 -8.06 11.21
CA THR A 138 13.14 -7.50 10.31
C THR A 138 12.19 -6.55 11.04
N ARG A 139 11.76 -6.93 12.25
CA ARG A 139 10.96 -6.06 13.11
C ARG A 139 11.67 -4.74 13.38
N ALA A 140 12.93 -4.80 13.84
CA ALA A 140 13.70 -3.61 14.15
C ALA A 140 13.91 -2.69 12.94
N GLU A 141 14.12 -3.25 11.73
CA GLU A 141 14.23 -2.48 10.49
C GLU A 141 12.93 -1.74 10.16
N VAL A 142 11.78 -2.40 10.28
CA VAL A 142 10.48 -1.78 10.02
C VAL A 142 10.15 -0.74 11.08
N GLU A 143 10.41 -1.02 12.35
CA GLU A 143 10.19 -0.08 13.45
C GLU A 143 11.04 1.20 13.30
N ALA A 144 12.25 1.08 12.78
CA ALA A 144 13.11 2.24 12.50
C ALA A 144 12.61 3.10 11.31
N ASP A 145 11.81 2.52 10.41
CA ASP A 145 11.30 3.18 9.20
C ASP A 145 9.85 3.68 9.35
N GLN A 146 9.22 3.43 10.51
CA GLN A 146 7.85 3.86 10.78
C GLN A 146 7.74 5.36 11.01
N SER A 147 6.74 5.97 10.38
CA SER A 147 6.36 7.36 10.65
C SER A 147 5.25 7.42 11.71
N ARG A 148 5.31 8.44 12.57
CA ARG A 148 4.21 8.80 13.46
C ARG A 148 3.29 9.77 12.73
N LEU A 149 2.09 9.31 12.36
CA LEU A 149 1.12 10.14 11.67
C LEU A 149 0.18 10.84 12.65
N PRO A 150 -0.24 12.09 12.37
CA PRO A 150 -1.28 12.72 13.15
C PRO A 150 -2.65 12.07 12.84
N LEU A 151 -3.54 12.04 13.82
CA LEU A 151 -4.92 11.59 13.68
C LEU A 151 -5.65 12.36 12.55
N ALA A 152 -5.26 13.61 12.32
CA ALA A 152 -5.79 14.44 11.23
C ALA A 152 -5.56 13.83 9.84
N TYR A 153 -4.46 13.07 9.65
CA TYR A 153 -4.22 12.33 8.41
C TYR A 153 -5.39 11.38 8.10
N PHE A 154 -5.80 10.59 9.08
CA PHE A 154 -6.86 9.58 8.91
C PHE A 154 -8.26 10.20 8.79
N ARG A 155 -8.47 11.39 9.39
CA ARG A 155 -9.71 12.18 9.25
C ARG A 155 -9.79 12.92 7.92
N SER A 156 -8.68 13.01 7.19
CA SER A 156 -8.67 13.61 5.86
C SER A 156 -9.41 12.73 4.86
N ALA A 157 -9.92 13.35 3.81
CA ALA A 157 -10.58 12.64 2.73
C ALA A 157 -9.86 12.90 1.40
N VAL A 158 -9.72 11.84 0.61
CA VAL A 158 -9.22 11.92 -0.76
C VAL A 158 -10.36 11.71 -1.74
N ARG A 159 -10.28 12.35 -2.89
CA ARG A 159 -11.23 12.14 -3.97
C ARG A 159 -10.51 11.45 -5.12
N PRO A 160 -10.84 10.19 -5.43
CA PRO A 160 -10.26 9.50 -6.56
C PRO A 160 -10.71 10.13 -7.89
N PRO A 161 -9.94 10.00 -8.96
CA PRO A 161 -10.34 10.46 -10.30
C PRO A 161 -11.61 9.74 -10.76
N THR A 162 -12.45 10.47 -11.51
CA THR A 162 -13.65 9.87 -12.10
C THR A 162 -13.28 8.68 -12.98
N GLY A 163 -13.98 7.57 -12.81
CA GLY A 163 -13.76 6.35 -13.59
C GLY A 163 -12.48 5.59 -13.24
N TRP A 164 -11.86 5.85 -12.09
CA TRP A 164 -10.62 5.17 -11.68
C TRP A 164 -10.75 3.65 -11.64
N THR A 165 -11.95 3.11 -11.35
CA THR A 165 -12.23 1.67 -11.31
C THR A 165 -12.13 0.99 -12.68
N ALA A 166 -12.20 1.75 -13.78
CA ALA A 166 -12.01 1.23 -15.14
C ALA A 166 -10.53 1.17 -15.56
N ARG A 167 -9.60 1.68 -14.73
CA ARG A 167 -8.17 1.53 -14.98
C ARG A 167 -7.78 0.06 -14.82
N PRO A 168 -6.88 -0.47 -15.68
CA PRO A 168 -6.34 -1.82 -15.49
C PRO A 168 -5.82 -2.00 -14.07
N SER A 169 -6.46 -2.88 -13.31
CA SER A 169 -6.14 -3.08 -11.90
C SER A 169 -6.29 -4.56 -11.51
N GLY A 170 -5.46 -5.00 -10.56
CA GLY A 170 -5.53 -6.32 -9.95
C GLY A 170 -5.43 -6.21 -8.43
N TYR A 171 -5.81 -7.28 -7.73
CA TYR A 171 -5.80 -7.32 -6.27
C TYR A 171 -5.14 -8.59 -5.75
N LEU A 172 -4.13 -8.44 -4.90
CA LEU A 172 -3.45 -9.50 -4.17
C LEU A 172 -3.79 -9.34 -2.69
N ALA A 173 -4.53 -10.27 -2.11
CA ALA A 173 -4.89 -10.26 -0.70
C ALA A 173 -3.97 -11.15 0.14
N PHE A 174 -3.81 -10.79 1.41
CA PHE A 174 -3.17 -11.58 2.45
C PHE A 174 -4.20 -11.94 3.53
N GLY A 175 -4.67 -13.20 3.52
CA GLY A 175 -5.72 -13.61 4.45
C GLY A 175 -7.00 -12.77 4.30
N ASP A 176 -7.53 -12.29 5.42
CA ASP A 176 -8.83 -11.62 5.52
C ASP A 176 -8.78 -10.15 5.98
N THR A 177 -7.58 -9.58 6.15
CA THR A 177 -7.41 -8.20 6.65
C THR A 177 -8.19 -7.18 5.80
N TYR A 178 -8.22 -7.37 4.48
CA TYR A 178 -8.94 -6.54 3.51
C TYR A 178 -9.94 -7.37 2.70
N ALA A 179 -10.75 -8.20 3.39
CA ALA A 179 -11.73 -9.08 2.75
C ALA A 179 -12.78 -8.30 1.94
N GLU A 180 -13.25 -7.17 2.46
CA GLU A 180 -14.24 -6.32 1.78
C GLU A 180 -13.67 -5.71 0.49
N GLU A 181 -12.42 -5.29 0.50
CA GLU A 181 -11.72 -4.77 -0.68
C GLU A 181 -11.49 -5.87 -1.73
N LEU A 182 -11.16 -7.08 -1.29
CA LEU A 182 -11.07 -8.24 -2.17
C LEU A 182 -12.40 -8.55 -2.84
N GLU A 183 -13.50 -8.61 -2.08
CA GLU A 183 -14.85 -8.82 -2.63
C GLU A 183 -15.21 -7.72 -3.63
N ARG A 184 -14.87 -6.49 -3.32
CA ARG A 184 -15.08 -5.35 -4.21
C ARG A 184 -14.25 -5.46 -5.47
N ALA A 185 -12.97 -5.85 -5.40
CA ALA A 185 -12.13 -6.07 -6.57
C ALA A 185 -12.73 -7.16 -7.48
N ILE A 186 -13.23 -8.27 -6.90
CA ILE A 186 -13.94 -9.33 -7.62
C ILE A 186 -15.18 -8.76 -8.31
N SER A 187 -15.98 -7.95 -7.63
CA SER A 187 -17.19 -7.34 -8.20
C SER A 187 -16.91 -6.38 -9.35
N LEU A 188 -15.72 -5.75 -9.35
CA LEU A 188 -15.22 -4.90 -10.43
C LEU A 188 -14.65 -5.71 -11.63
N GLY A 189 -14.59 -7.04 -11.52
CA GLY A 189 -14.02 -7.91 -12.55
C GLY A 189 -12.50 -7.87 -12.63
N TRP A 190 -11.82 -7.38 -11.60
CA TRP A 190 -10.36 -7.35 -11.57
C TRP A 190 -9.78 -8.76 -11.37
N PRO A 191 -8.65 -9.11 -11.99
CA PRO A 191 -7.92 -10.31 -11.61
C PRO A 191 -7.49 -10.24 -10.15
N THR A 192 -7.75 -11.30 -9.40
CA THR A 192 -7.43 -11.40 -7.98
C THR A 192 -6.59 -12.63 -7.69
N ARG A 193 -5.83 -12.57 -6.61
CA ARG A 193 -5.11 -13.69 -6.01
C ARG A 193 -5.11 -13.54 -4.49
N VAL A 194 -5.19 -14.64 -3.78
CA VAL A 194 -5.07 -14.69 -2.32
C VAL A 194 -3.83 -15.51 -1.97
N LEU A 195 -3.02 -15.00 -1.06
CA LEU A 195 -1.96 -15.75 -0.37
C LEU A 195 -2.38 -15.89 1.09
N GLU A 196 -2.19 -17.08 1.65
CA GLU A 196 -2.40 -17.28 3.08
C GLU A 196 -1.31 -16.58 3.87
N GLY A 197 -1.69 -15.74 4.82
CA GLY A 197 -0.75 -14.98 5.66
C GLY A 197 -1.39 -13.79 6.34
N GLY A 198 -0.61 -13.06 7.12
CA GLY A 198 -1.03 -11.82 7.77
C GLY A 198 -0.70 -10.58 6.96
N HIS A 199 -1.08 -9.41 7.47
CA HIS A 199 -0.98 -8.12 6.79
C HIS A 199 0.42 -7.73 6.28
N LEU A 200 1.49 -8.26 6.88
CA LEU A 200 2.88 -8.05 6.42
C LEU A 200 3.47 -9.29 5.73
N HIS A 201 2.64 -10.09 5.05
CA HIS A 201 3.09 -11.34 4.40
C HIS A 201 4.23 -11.12 3.40
N GLN A 202 4.37 -9.93 2.82
CA GLN A 202 5.50 -9.56 1.96
C GLN A 202 6.87 -9.63 2.65
N LEU A 203 6.91 -9.64 3.99
CA LEU A 203 8.12 -9.86 4.78
C LEU A 203 8.39 -11.36 5.02
N HIS A 204 7.33 -12.19 5.07
CA HIS A 204 7.43 -13.63 5.33
C HIS A 204 7.74 -14.44 4.06
N ASP A 205 7.07 -14.14 2.97
CA ASP A 205 7.29 -14.80 1.67
C ASP A 205 7.37 -13.77 0.53
N PRO A 206 8.46 -13.02 0.44
CA PRO A 206 8.65 -12.03 -0.63
C PRO A 206 8.65 -12.65 -2.02
N ALA A 207 9.00 -13.94 -2.16
CA ALA A 207 9.01 -14.63 -3.44
C ALA A 207 7.59 -14.90 -3.94
N ALA A 208 6.69 -15.42 -3.09
CA ALA A 208 5.29 -15.64 -3.44
C ALA A 208 4.58 -14.31 -3.77
N VAL A 209 4.87 -13.24 -3.00
CA VAL A 209 4.29 -11.92 -3.25
C VAL A 209 4.79 -11.33 -4.57
N ALA A 210 6.10 -11.40 -4.86
CA ALA A 210 6.65 -10.95 -6.14
C ALA A 210 6.06 -11.72 -7.34
N ALA A 211 5.87 -13.04 -7.19
CA ALA A 211 5.22 -13.87 -8.21
C ALA A 211 3.75 -13.45 -8.42
N GLY A 212 3.00 -13.19 -7.35
CA GLY A 212 1.63 -12.72 -7.41
C GLY A 212 1.51 -11.36 -8.11
N ILE A 213 2.38 -10.40 -7.78
CA ILE A 213 2.44 -9.10 -8.44
C ILE A 213 2.71 -9.26 -9.93
N THR A 214 3.69 -10.10 -10.30
CA THR A 214 4.07 -10.33 -11.71
C THR A 214 2.93 -10.99 -12.49
N GLU A 215 2.27 -12.00 -11.93
CA GLU A 215 1.12 -12.66 -12.53
C GLU A 215 -0.02 -11.67 -12.79
N LEU A 216 -0.43 -10.92 -11.74
CA LEU A 216 -1.51 -9.95 -11.86
C LEU A 216 -1.17 -8.85 -12.86
N SER A 217 0.07 -8.36 -12.86
CA SER A 217 0.53 -7.34 -13.81
C SER A 217 0.42 -7.82 -15.26
N SER A 218 0.71 -9.09 -15.52
CA SER A 218 0.58 -9.68 -16.88
C SER A 218 -0.87 -9.81 -17.34
N ARG A 219 -1.83 -9.86 -16.42
CA ARG A 219 -3.27 -9.99 -16.71
C ARG A 219 -3.97 -8.65 -16.89
N ILE A 220 -3.33 -7.56 -16.48
CA ILE A 220 -3.86 -6.19 -16.60
C ILE A 220 -3.12 -5.34 -17.64
N ALA A 221 -2.09 -5.90 -18.31
CA ALA A 221 -1.27 -5.23 -19.32
C ALA A 221 -1.99 -5.14 -20.67
#